data_2365de21b69594a2f804dbbb5ea694d9
#
_entry.id   2365de21b69594a2f804dbbb5ea694d9
#
_cell.length_a   1.000
_cell.length_b   1.000
_cell.length_c   1.000
_cell.angle_alpha   90.00
_cell.angle_beta   90.00
_cell.angle_gamma   90.00
#
_symmetry.space_group_name_H-M   'P 1'
#
loop_
_entity.id
_entity.type
_entity.pdbx_description
1 polymer ?
#
loop_
_entity_poly.entity_id
_entity_poly.type
_entity_poly.pdbx_seq_one_letter_code
_entity_poly.pdbx_strand_id
1 'polypeptide(L)'
;MLRLSRFKINNCEFVSDETLEFDRLFTEYAGKETYKHFHYSCTGALAVEAAIKTCMEYKKHTEPKIISFHNSFHGINSYGGFVTSRFYPAIAKLEGIPQPYSVKLKMDLDDVFEELMKGKVTCIITEPIQCSAGDLHHNRTFFVGLRELGKLFNVPIIHDEIQIGFGSTGHLWHYEYINVEPDIVVFGKKTQLSGIMVKEQFGDIFDKHKCTKLEVTWDADILDMVRCKYIIQA
;
A
#
# COMPACT_ATOMS: atom_id res chain seq x y z
N MET A 1 -0.35 -24.55 -15.49
CA MET A 1 0.87 -24.23 -14.72
C MET A 1 2.17 -24.55 -15.46
N LEU A 2 2.47 -25.81 -15.84
CA LEU A 2 3.72 -26.17 -16.54
C LEU A 2 3.99 -25.36 -17.83
N ARG A 3 2.95 -24.96 -18.55
CA ARG A 3 3.11 -24.17 -19.78
C ARG A 3 3.53 -22.72 -19.48
N LEU A 4 2.95 -22.10 -18.44
CA LEU A 4 3.24 -20.73 -18.03
C LEU A 4 4.61 -20.59 -17.35
N SER A 5 5.15 -21.66 -16.74
CA SER A 5 6.44 -21.60 -16.05
C SER A 5 7.67 -21.55 -16.98
N ARG A 6 7.46 -21.68 -18.30
CA ARG A 6 8.56 -21.73 -19.27
C ARG A 6 9.07 -20.35 -19.70
N PHE A 7 8.29 -19.30 -19.47
CA PHE A 7 8.66 -17.94 -19.83
C PHE A 7 7.91 -16.94 -18.96
N LYS A 8 8.50 -15.80 -18.74
CA LYS A 8 7.91 -14.67 -18.02
C LYS A 8 7.26 -13.74 -19.03
N ILE A 9 6.03 -13.30 -18.75
CA ILE A 9 5.28 -12.35 -19.57
C ILE A 9 5.33 -11.00 -18.89
N ASN A 10 5.54 -9.95 -19.68
CA ASN A 10 5.43 -8.58 -19.25
C ASN A 10 3.94 -8.17 -19.19
N ASN A 11 3.38 -8.13 -17.98
CA ASN A 11 1.94 -7.87 -17.77
C ASN A 11 1.55 -6.40 -18.02
N CYS A 12 2.48 -5.47 -18.07
CA CYS A 12 2.14 -4.07 -18.41
C CYS A 12 1.93 -3.85 -19.91
N GLU A 13 2.47 -4.72 -20.76
CA GLU A 13 2.34 -4.64 -22.22
C GLU A 13 1.44 -5.74 -22.81
N PHE A 14 1.35 -6.88 -22.14
CA PHE A 14 0.61 -8.05 -22.63
C PHE A 14 -0.44 -8.49 -21.62
N VAL A 15 -1.65 -8.65 -22.09
CA VAL A 15 -2.76 -9.18 -21.30
C VAL A 15 -3.03 -10.61 -21.72
N SER A 16 -3.07 -11.53 -20.75
CA SER A 16 -3.44 -12.93 -20.95
C SER A 16 -4.82 -13.23 -20.35
N ASP A 17 -5.43 -14.33 -20.76
CA ASP A 17 -6.69 -14.78 -20.17
C ASP A 17 -6.55 -15.03 -18.65
N GLU A 18 -5.40 -15.56 -18.22
CA GLU A 18 -5.11 -15.78 -16.80
C GLU A 18 -5.04 -14.48 -16.02
N THR A 19 -4.45 -13.42 -16.60
CA THR A 19 -4.40 -12.08 -15.99
C THR A 19 -5.80 -11.51 -15.83
N LEU A 20 -6.63 -11.57 -16.88
CA LEU A 20 -8.00 -11.06 -16.84
C LEU A 20 -8.87 -11.83 -15.85
N GLU A 21 -8.75 -13.17 -15.82
CA GLU A 21 -9.48 -14.00 -14.87
C GLU A 21 -9.07 -13.70 -13.43
N PHE A 22 -7.76 -13.52 -13.18
CA PHE A 22 -7.24 -13.15 -11.88
C PHE A 22 -7.75 -11.78 -11.44
N ASP A 23 -7.65 -10.77 -12.31
CA ASP A 23 -8.08 -9.40 -12.01
C ASP A 23 -9.56 -9.36 -11.61
N ARG A 24 -10.43 -10.04 -12.37
CA ARG A 24 -11.85 -10.15 -12.04
C ARG A 24 -12.07 -10.82 -10.69
N LEU A 25 -11.44 -11.97 -10.45
CA LEU A 25 -11.60 -12.73 -9.21
C LEU A 25 -11.05 -11.94 -8.01
N PHE A 26 -9.89 -11.31 -8.15
CA PHE A 26 -9.25 -10.56 -7.07
C PHE A 26 -10.04 -9.28 -6.74
N THR A 27 -10.56 -8.59 -7.75
CA THR A 27 -11.43 -7.43 -7.55
C THR A 27 -12.69 -7.81 -6.77
N GLU A 28 -13.35 -8.90 -7.15
CA GLU A 28 -14.57 -9.38 -6.49
C GLU A 28 -14.28 -9.84 -5.05
N TYR A 29 -13.22 -10.62 -4.84
CA TYR A 29 -12.90 -11.24 -3.55
C TYR A 29 -12.22 -10.26 -2.59
N ALA A 30 -11.21 -9.53 -3.05
CA ALA A 30 -10.34 -8.71 -2.22
C ALA A 30 -10.77 -7.24 -2.17
N GLY A 31 -11.19 -6.67 -3.30
CA GLY A 31 -11.64 -5.27 -3.41
C GLY A 31 -13.07 -5.07 -2.96
N LYS A 32 -13.91 -6.09 -3.18
CA LYS A 32 -15.35 -6.04 -2.89
C LYS A 32 -15.99 -4.79 -3.54
N GLU A 33 -16.87 -4.10 -2.82
CA GLU A 33 -17.49 -2.86 -3.29
C GLU A 33 -16.65 -1.61 -3.04
N THR A 34 -15.64 -1.70 -2.17
CA THR A 34 -14.89 -0.55 -1.68
C THR A 34 -13.74 -0.14 -2.60
N TYR A 35 -12.98 -1.11 -3.11
CA TYR A 35 -11.77 -0.85 -3.92
C TYR A 35 -11.98 -1.34 -5.34
N LYS A 36 -11.89 -0.41 -6.30
CA LYS A 36 -12.21 -0.67 -7.71
C LYS A 36 -11.00 -0.67 -8.62
N HIS A 37 -9.88 -0.12 -8.16
CA HIS A 37 -8.68 0.03 -8.97
C HIS A 37 -7.50 -0.67 -8.30
N PHE A 38 -6.72 -1.37 -9.10
CA PHE A 38 -5.61 -2.20 -8.64
C PHE A 38 -4.35 -1.89 -9.44
N HIS A 39 -3.22 -1.94 -8.78
CA HIS A 39 -1.91 -2.04 -9.41
C HIS A 39 -1.16 -3.19 -8.76
N TYR A 40 -0.69 -4.11 -9.58
CA TYR A 40 0.05 -5.28 -9.14
C TYR A 40 1.54 -5.05 -9.29
N SER A 41 2.34 -5.56 -8.37
CA SER A 41 3.80 -5.42 -8.39
C SER A 41 4.47 -6.72 -7.94
N CYS A 42 5.73 -6.90 -8.29
CA CYS A 42 6.47 -8.10 -7.93
C CYS A 42 6.96 -8.14 -6.47
N THR A 43 6.93 -7.02 -5.75
CA THR A 43 7.38 -6.96 -4.36
C THR A 43 6.58 -5.94 -3.53
N GLY A 44 6.48 -6.19 -2.20
CA GLY A 44 5.85 -5.24 -1.27
C GLY A 44 6.51 -3.87 -1.25
N ALA A 45 7.82 -3.79 -1.43
CA ALA A 45 8.53 -2.52 -1.48
C ALA A 45 8.07 -1.66 -2.67
N LEU A 46 7.90 -2.26 -3.86
CA LEU A 46 7.35 -1.54 -5.01
C LEU A 46 5.87 -1.20 -4.84
N ALA A 47 5.10 -2.04 -4.17
CA ALA A 47 3.70 -1.75 -3.84
C ALA A 47 3.59 -0.51 -2.93
N VAL A 48 4.45 -0.38 -1.91
CA VAL A 48 4.54 0.84 -1.07
C VAL A 48 4.90 2.06 -1.90
N GLU A 49 5.90 1.95 -2.79
CA GLU A 49 6.26 3.04 -3.70
C GLU A 49 5.06 3.45 -4.58
N ALA A 50 4.31 2.48 -5.11
CA ALA A 50 3.11 2.73 -5.91
C ALA A 50 2.03 3.46 -5.11
N ALA A 51 1.76 3.05 -3.85
CA ALA A 51 0.80 3.70 -2.97
C ALA A 51 1.14 5.17 -2.72
N ILE A 52 2.40 5.45 -2.38
CA ILE A 52 2.88 6.82 -2.11
C ILE A 52 2.83 7.67 -3.39
N LYS A 53 3.29 7.13 -4.53
CA LYS A 53 3.21 7.83 -5.83
C LYS A 53 1.77 8.14 -6.24
N THR A 54 0.83 7.23 -5.98
CA THR A 54 -0.61 7.46 -6.21
C THR A 54 -1.10 8.67 -5.42
N CYS A 55 -0.72 8.78 -4.15
CA CYS A 55 -1.07 9.94 -3.33
C CYS A 55 -0.38 11.23 -3.82
N MET A 56 0.87 11.13 -4.28
CA MET A 56 1.58 12.28 -4.85
C MET A 56 0.89 12.80 -6.12
N GLU A 57 0.50 11.90 -7.02
CA GLU A 57 -0.21 12.27 -8.24
C GLU A 57 -1.61 12.84 -7.94
N TYR A 58 -2.27 12.33 -6.92
CA TYR A 58 -3.56 12.83 -6.46
C TYR A 58 -3.47 14.23 -5.85
N LYS A 59 -2.50 14.46 -4.95
CA LYS A 59 -2.36 15.74 -4.22
C LYS A 59 -1.60 16.81 -4.99
N LYS A 60 -0.67 16.41 -5.87
CA LYS A 60 0.17 17.30 -6.70
C LYS A 60 0.92 18.39 -5.93
N HIS A 61 1.32 18.10 -4.69
CA HIS A 61 2.14 19.02 -3.90
C HIS A 61 3.55 19.12 -4.49
N THR A 62 4.11 20.33 -4.57
CA THR A 62 5.49 20.55 -5.04
C THR A 62 6.54 20.01 -4.07
N GLU A 63 6.19 19.96 -2.79
CA GLU A 63 7.02 19.41 -1.71
C GLU A 63 6.17 18.43 -0.89
N PRO A 64 6.02 17.20 -1.38
CA PRO A 64 5.13 16.22 -0.77
C PRO A 64 5.67 15.79 0.60
N LYS A 65 4.89 15.95 1.65
CA LYS A 65 5.19 15.47 2.99
C LYS A 65 4.43 14.19 3.27
N ILE A 66 5.11 13.17 3.79
CA ILE A 66 4.53 11.88 4.14
C ILE A 66 4.64 11.71 5.64
N ILE A 67 3.53 11.44 6.31
CA ILE A 67 3.51 11.05 7.71
C ILE A 67 3.60 9.54 7.81
N SER A 68 4.50 9.04 8.65
CA SER A 68 4.59 7.64 9.08
C SER A 68 4.79 7.58 10.60
N PHE A 69 4.89 6.38 11.16
CA PHE A 69 4.94 6.22 12.60
C PHE A 69 6.23 5.54 13.06
N HIS A 70 6.66 5.83 14.30
CA HIS A 70 7.77 5.13 14.91
C HIS A 70 7.52 3.62 14.93
N ASN A 71 8.59 2.85 14.85
CA ASN A 71 8.58 1.38 14.78
C ASN A 71 8.00 0.78 13.49
N SER A 72 7.60 1.58 12.50
CA SER A 72 7.05 1.09 11.24
C SER A 72 8.13 0.55 10.29
N PHE A 73 7.72 -0.40 9.45
CA PHE A 73 8.52 -0.94 8.36
C PHE A 73 7.70 -1.00 7.07
N HIS A 74 8.08 -0.17 6.10
CA HIS A 74 7.40 -0.04 4.80
C HIS A 74 8.33 -0.35 3.62
N GLY A 75 9.35 -1.18 3.86
CA GLY A 75 10.36 -1.51 2.86
C GLY A 75 11.62 -0.66 2.98
N ILE A 76 12.53 -0.85 2.03
CA ILE A 76 13.87 -0.24 2.03
C ILE A 76 14.18 0.56 0.76
N ASN A 77 13.25 0.58 -0.20
CA ASN A 77 13.38 1.40 -1.40
C ASN A 77 13.15 2.88 -1.05
N SER A 78 13.29 3.77 -2.03
CA SER A 78 13.28 5.22 -1.88
C SER A 78 12.26 5.76 -0.87
N TYR A 79 10.99 5.87 -1.24
CA TYR A 79 9.95 6.41 -0.34
C TYR A 79 9.64 5.47 0.81
N GLY A 80 9.56 4.16 0.56
CA GLY A 80 9.38 3.15 1.60
C GLY A 80 10.49 3.19 2.65
N GLY A 81 11.75 3.34 2.21
CA GLY A 81 12.89 3.53 3.10
C GLY A 81 12.81 4.82 3.92
N PHE A 82 12.35 5.92 3.31
CA PHE A 82 12.22 7.20 4.02
C PHE A 82 11.14 7.17 5.12
N VAL A 83 10.07 6.43 4.92
CA VAL A 83 8.98 6.29 5.90
C VAL A 83 9.17 5.14 6.88
N THR A 84 10.09 4.21 6.63
CA THR A 84 10.49 3.17 7.56
C THR A 84 11.25 3.78 8.74
N SER A 85 10.90 3.40 9.97
CA SER A 85 11.65 3.77 11.17
C SER A 85 12.17 2.57 11.96
N ARG A 86 11.64 1.39 11.72
CA ARG A 86 12.13 0.14 12.30
C ARG A 86 13.53 -0.19 11.73
N PHE A 87 14.41 -0.67 12.59
CA PHE A 87 15.82 -0.97 12.26
C PHE A 87 16.66 0.26 11.85
N TYR A 88 16.17 1.46 12.11
CA TYR A 88 16.94 2.66 11.91
C TYR A 88 18.10 2.75 12.94
N PRO A 89 19.36 3.13 12.57
CA PRO A 89 19.74 3.65 11.25
C PRO A 89 20.20 2.55 10.26
N ALA A 90 20.21 1.27 10.65
CA ALA A 90 20.94 0.24 9.92
C ALA A 90 20.37 -0.11 8.53
N ILE A 91 19.07 0.06 8.29
CA ILE A 91 18.44 -0.40 7.05
C ILE A 91 17.97 0.76 6.16
N ALA A 92 17.45 1.82 6.75
CA ALA A 92 16.69 2.83 6.00
C ALA A 92 17.52 4.07 5.63
N LYS A 93 18.73 4.22 6.14
CA LYS A 93 19.53 5.41 5.89
C LYS A 93 20.69 5.12 4.96
N LEU A 94 20.52 5.46 3.69
CA LEU A 94 21.66 5.70 2.83
C LEU A 94 22.26 7.06 3.22
N GLU A 95 23.50 7.06 3.70
CA GLU A 95 24.19 8.29 4.02
C GLU A 95 24.27 9.20 2.80
N GLY A 96 24.03 10.50 3.01
CA GLY A 96 24.10 11.50 1.94
C GLY A 96 22.83 11.65 1.09
N ILE A 97 21.80 10.84 1.30
CA ILE A 97 20.50 11.07 0.66
C ILE A 97 19.61 11.89 1.60
N PRO A 98 19.23 13.11 1.23
CA PRO A 98 18.27 13.90 1.99
C PRO A 98 16.93 13.16 2.10
N GLN A 99 16.34 13.19 3.29
CA GLN A 99 14.98 12.62 3.53
C GLN A 99 13.98 13.74 3.86
N PRO A 100 13.83 14.77 3.00
CA PRO A 100 13.19 16.02 3.38
C PRO A 100 11.68 15.89 3.55
N TYR A 101 11.06 14.81 3.05
CA TYR A 101 9.60 14.71 2.90
C TYR A 101 8.96 13.66 3.78
N SER A 102 9.65 13.10 4.77
CA SER A 102 9.08 12.14 5.69
C SER A 102 9.10 12.62 7.13
N VAL A 103 7.95 12.56 7.79
CA VAL A 103 7.78 12.89 9.21
C VAL A 103 7.36 11.64 9.94
N LYS A 104 8.14 11.25 10.96
CA LYS A 104 7.86 10.07 11.80
C LYS A 104 7.31 10.53 13.13
N LEU A 105 6.06 10.17 13.41
CA LEU A 105 5.35 10.55 14.63
C LEU A 105 5.16 9.35 15.55
N LYS A 106 4.77 9.61 16.78
CA LYS A 106 4.16 8.59 17.64
C LYS A 106 2.77 8.26 17.11
N MET A 107 2.21 7.12 17.51
CA MET A 107 0.81 6.76 17.23
C MET A 107 -0.10 7.57 18.17
N ASP A 108 -0.10 8.88 18.00
CA ASP A 108 -0.83 9.86 18.78
C ASP A 108 -1.56 10.84 17.86
N LEU A 109 -2.84 11.10 18.13
CA LEU A 109 -3.68 11.93 17.27
C LEU A 109 -3.36 13.42 17.36
N ASP A 110 -2.89 13.89 18.52
CA ASP A 110 -2.52 15.29 18.71
C ASP A 110 -1.26 15.60 17.90
N ASP A 111 -0.26 14.71 17.93
CA ASP A 111 0.95 14.82 17.10
C ASP A 111 0.58 14.87 15.60
N VAL A 112 -0.35 14.01 15.17
CA VAL A 112 -0.82 13.96 13.77
C VAL A 112 -1.57 15.25 13.41
N PHE A 113 -2.46 15.72 14.27
CA PHE A 113 -3.22 16.96 14.06
C PHE A 113 -2.29 18.17 13.92
N GLU A 114 -1.33 18.31 14.83
CA GLU A 114 -0.34 19.39 14.76
C GLU A 114 0.47 19.38 13.47
N GLU A 115 0.85 18.18 12.98
CA GLU A 115 1.59 18.07 11.73
C GLU A 115 0.72 18.38 10.50
N LEU A 116 -0.55 17.98 10.53
CA LEU A 116 -1.53 18.29 9.47
C LEU A 116 -1.80 19.80 9.38
N MET A 117 -1.85 20.50 10.52
CA MET A 117 -2.02 21.95 10.57
C MET A 117 -0.87 22.72 9.89
N LYS A 118 0.33 22.16 9.81
CA LYS A 118 1.47 22.76 9.09
C LYS A 118 1.31 22.67 7.56
N GLY A 119 0.37 21.85 7.09
CA GLY A 119 0.05 21.71 5.67
C GLY A 119 1.03 20.86 4.85
N LYS A 120 0.75 20.76 3.54
CA LYS A 120 1.55 20.01 2.54
C LYS A 120 1.65 18.50 2.79
N VAL A 121 0.82 17.93 3.67
CA VAL A 121 0.79 16.47 3.87
C VAL A 121 0.13 15.81 2.67
N THR A 122 0.85 14.88 2.05
CA THR A 122 0.44 14.17 0.84
C THR A 122 -0.30 12.89 1.17
N CYS A 123 0.17 12.16 2.17
CA CYS A 123 -0.48 10.97 2.71
C CYS A 123 0.03 10.64 4.11
N ILE A 124 -0.72 9.76 4.76
CA ILE A 124 -0.33 9.11 6.01
C ILE A 124 -0.25 7.62 5.74
N ILE A 125 0.88 6.97 6.05
CA ILE A 125 1.07 5.54 5.92
C ILE A 125 1.23 4.89 7.28
N THR A 126 0.53 3.77 7.52
CA THR A 126 0.59 3.04 8.79
C THR A 126 0.46 1.54 8.58
N GLU A 127 1.14 0.76 9.41
CA GLU A 127 0.82 -0.64 9.63
C GLU A 127 -0.23 -0.73 10.75
N PRO A 128 -1.41 -1.32 10.52
CA PRO A 128 -2.40 -1.49 11.61
C PRO A 128 -1.89 -2.35 12.77
N ILE A 129 -1.00 -3.30 12.48
CA ILE A 129 -0.18 -4.03 13.47
C ILE A 129 1.27 -3.93 13.01
N GLN A 130 2.14 -3.38 13.84
CA GLN A 130 3.56 -3.22 13.52
C GLN A 130 4.32 -4.53 13.81
N CYS A 131 4.23 -5.48 12.88
CA CYS A 131 4.73 -6.83 13.08
C CYS A 131 6.24 -6.90 13.27
N SER A 132 7.01 -6.15 12.49
CA SER A 132 8.46 -6.15 12.60
C SER A 132 8.97 -5.56 13.92
N ALA A 133 8.13 -4.83 14.63
CA ALA A 133 8.42 -4.26 15.94
C ALA A 133 8.00 -5.17 17.12
N GLY A 134 7.58 -6.41 16.83
CA GLY A 134 7.13 -7.38 17.83
C GLY A 134 5.61 -7.41 17.97
N ASP A 135 4.92 -7.31 16.85
CA ASP A 135 3.45 -7.37 16.75
C ASP A 135 2.75 -6.33 17.65
N LEU A 136 3.18 -5.09 17.54
CA LEU A 136 2.57 -4.00 18.31
C LEU A 136 1.17 -3.70 17.77
N HIS A 137 0.17 -3.99 18.57
CA HIS A 137 -1.23 -3.70 18.30
C HIS A 137 -1.59 -2.29 18.78
N HIS A 138 -2.27 -1.54 17.93
CA HIS A 138 -2.74 -0.21 18.26
C HIS A 138 -4.26 -0.19 18.45
N ASN A 139 -4.73 0.73 19.29
CA ASN A 139 -6.15 0.83 19.61
C ASN A 139 -6.95 1.24 18.37
N ARG A 140 -8.11 0.61 18.16
CA ARG A 140 -9.07 0.97 17.13
C ARG A 140 -9.43 2.46 17.13
N THR A 141 -9.55 3.07 18.32
CA THR A 141 -9.88 4.50 18.47
C THR A 141 -8.85 5.41 17.79
N PHE A 142 -7.57 5.03 17.76
CA PHE A 142 -6.56 5.75 17.00
C PHE A 142 -6.87 5.75 15.50
N PHE A 143 -7.21 4.61 14.93
CA PHE A 143 -7.51 4.52 13.48
C PHE A 143 -8.80 5.25 13.12
N VAL A 144 -9.81 5.24 13.99
CA VAL A 144 -11.03 6.04 13.82
C VAL A 144 -10.68 7.52 13.78
N GLY A 145 -9.94 8.02 14.77
CA GLY A 145 -9.50 9.41 14.80
C GLY A 145 -8.61 9.78 13.62
N LEU A 146 -7.68 8.91 13.25
CA LEU A 146 -6.81 9.11 12.08
C LEU A 146 -7.66 9.27 10.80
N ARG A 147 -8.70 8.42 10.64
CA ARG A 147 -9.61 8.51 9.49
C ARG A 147 -10.37 9.83 9.46
N GLU A 148 -10.86 10.31 10.60
CA GLU A 148 -11.54 11.60 10.68
C GLU A 148 -10.58 12.77 10.38
N LEU A 149 -9.36 12.73 10.87
CA LEU A 149 -8.33 13.70 10.50
C LEU A 149 -8.01 13.67 9.00
N GLY A 150 -7.86 12.47 8.43
CA GLY A 150 -7.65 12.31 6.99
C GLY A 150 -8.76 12.94 6.14
N LYS A 151 -10.02 12.76 6.55
CA LYS A 151 -11.17 13.40 5.89
C LYS A 151 -11.14 14.92 6.07
N LEU A 152 -10.93 15.40 7.30
CA LEU A 152 -10.95 16.83 7.63
C LEU A 152 -9.90 17.61 6.83
N PHE A 153 -8.70 17.07 6.69
CA PHE A 153 -7.59 17.70 5.97
C PHE A 153 -7.47 17.26 4.51
N ASN A 154 -8.39 16.40 4.06
CA ASN A 154 -8.34 15.79 2.72
C ASN A 154 -6.98 15.14 2.44
N VAL A 155 -6.48 14.34 3.38
CA VAL A 155 -5.21 13.62 3.28
C VAL A 155 -5.48 12.12 3.21
N PRO A 156 -5.05 11.44 2.13
CA PRO A 156 -5.22 9.99 1.98
C PRO A 156 -4.50 9.21 3.07
N ILE A 157 -5.15 8.11 3.51
CA ILE A 157 -4.59 7.16 4.46
C ILE A 157 -4.29 5.85 3.75
N ILE A 158 -3.06 5.37 3.93
CA ILE A 158 -2.56 4.10 3.41
C ILE A 158 -2.44 3.14 4.58
N HIS A 159 -3.12 1.98 4.51
CA HIS A 159 -2.82 0.85 5.38
C HIS A 159 -1.87 -0.11 4.67
N ASP A 160 -0.72 -0.31 5.26
CA ASP A 160 0.23 -1.34 4.84
C ASP A 160 -0.16 -2.66 5.52
N GLU A 161 -0.88 -3.49 4.79
CA GLU A 161 -1.32 -4.80 5.25
C GLU A 161 -0.49 -5.96 4.65
N ILE A 162 0.69 -5.67 4.10
CA ILE A 162 1.57 -6.69 3.51
C ILE A 162 1.82 -7.86 4.47
N GLN A 163 2.02 -7.57 5.76
CA GLN A 163 2.30 -8.60 6.76
C GLN A 163 1.04 -9.24 7.33
N ILE A 164 -0.01 -8.46 7.55
CA ILE A 164 -1.18 -8.88 8.34
C ILE A 164 -2.41 -9.21 7.50
N GLY A 165 -2.47 -8.76 6.26
CA GLY A 165 -3.60 -9.00 5.37
C GLY A 165 -3.73 -10.45 4.94
N PHE A 166 -4.75 -10.70 4.17
CA PHE A 166 -5.06 -11.97 3.52
C PHE A 166 -5.24 -13.12 4.53
N GLY A 167 -6.11 -12.90 5.52
CA GLY A 167 -6.57 -13.92 6.46
C GLY A 167 -5.79 -14.04 7.77
N SER A 168 -4.64 -13.37 7.95
CA SER A 168 -3.77 -13.56 9.13
C SER A 168 -4.44 -13.22 10.46
N THR A 169 -5.39 -12.30 10.47
CA THR A 169 -6.08 -11.80 11.66
C THR A 169 -7.51 -12.35 11.81
N GLY A 170 -7.87 -13.37 11.03
CA GLY A 170 -9.20 -13.94 10.99
C GLY A 170 -10.19 -13.19 10.08
N HIS A 171 -9.77 -12.10 9.46
CA HIS A 171 -10.48 -11.35 8.44
C HIS A 171 -9.63 -11.28 7.19
N LEU A 172 -10.24 -11.10 6.01
CA LEU A 172 -9.47 -11.01 4.77
C LEU A 172 -8.47 -9.86 4.87
N TRP A 173 -8.94 -8.69 5.27
CA TRP A 173 -8.12 -7.53 5.58
C TRP A 173 -8.29 -7.09 7.04
N HIS A 174 -7.24 -6.59 7.64
CA HIS A 174 -7.29 -6.15 9.03
C HIS A 174 -8.19 -4.91 9.22
N TYR A 175 -8.29 -4.05 8.21
CA TYR A 175 -9.20 -2.91 8.26
C TYR A 175 -10.67 -3.34 8.46
N GLU A 176 -11.06 -4.54 8.00
CA GLU A 176 -12.41 -5.09 8.25
C GLU A 176 -12.61 -5.40 9.73
N TYR A 177 -11.60 -5.97 10.41
CA TYR A 177 -11.65 -6.24 11.84
C TYR A 177 -11.80 -4.96 12.67
N ILE A 178 -10.99 -3.94 12.38
CA ILE A 178 -11.09 -2.66 13.09
C ILE A 178 -12.26 -1.80 12.61
N ASN A 179 -12.92 -2.17 11.52
CA ASN A 179 -14.01 -1.44 10.87
C ASN A 179 -13.63 0.02 10.58
N VAL A 180 -12.46 0.21 9.97
CA VAL A 180 -11.95 1.53 9.53
C VAL A 180 -11.27 1.37 8.18
N GLU A 181 -11.94 1.79 7.12
CA GLU A 181 -11.44 1.66 5.76
C GLU A 181 -10.42 2.75 5.42
N PRO A 182 -9.19 2.39 5.02
CA PRO A 182 -8.23 3.34 4.46
C PRO A 182 -8.62 3.77 3.03
N ASP A 183 -7.91 4.71 2.46
CA ASP A 183 -8.07 5.09 1.07
C ASP A 183 -7.31 4.15 0.13
N ILE A 184 -6.20 3.60 0.60
CA ILE A 184 -5.35 2.66 -0.11
C ILE A 184 -4.96 1.52 0.84
N VAL A 185 -5.04 0.29 0.37
CA VAL A 185 -4.46 -0.88 1.04
C VAL A 185 -3.28 -1.38 0.23
N VAL A 186 -2.14 -1.54 0.88
CA VAL A 186 -0.97 -2.21 0.31
C VAL A 186 -0.98 -3.67 0.75
N PHE A 187 -0.87 -4.59 -0.20
CA PHE A 187 -0.90 -6.03 0.06
C PHE A 187 0.32 -6.76 -0.50
N GLY A 188 0.56 -7.97 0.00
CA GLY A 188 1.69 -8.79 -0.41
C GLY A 188 1.83 -10.08 0.39
N LYS A 189 2.98 -10.71 0.29
CA LYS A 189 3.35 -11.95 0.99
C LYS A 189 2.34 -13.09 0.76
N LYS A 190 1.26 -13.17 1.53
CA LYS A 190 0.29 -14.28 1.47
C LYS A 190 -0.53 -14.29 0.18
N THR A 191 -0.68 -13.15 -0.45
CA THR A 191 -1.28 -13.03 -1.78
C THR A 191 -0.40 -13.59 -2.90
N GLN A 192 0.84 -13.98 -2.62
CA GLN A 192 1.88 -14.46 -3.56
C GLN A 192 2.41 -13.39 -4.52
N LEU A 193 1.63 -12.39 -4.84
CA LEU A 193 2.05 -11.16 -5.51
C LEU A 193 1.85 -10.00 -4.54
N SER A 194 2.35 -8.84 -4.90
CA SER A 194 2.14 -7.62 -4.13
C SER A 194 1.39 -6.60 -4.97
N GLY A 195 0.89 -5.55 -4.33
CA GLY A 195 0.19 -4.49 -5.04
C GLY A 195 -0.55 -3.55 -4.11
N ILE A 196 -1.35 -2.73 -4.72
CA ILE A 196 -2.26 -1.82 -4.04
C ILE A 196 -3.67 -1.97 -4.57
N MET A 197 -4.63 -1.75 -3.71
CA MET A 197 -6.03 -1.51 -4.07
C MET A 197 -6.46 -0.15 -3.55
N VAL A 198 -7.15 0.60 -4.38
CA VAL A 198 -7.48 2.00 -4.11
C VAL A 198 -8.95 2.30 -4.33
N LYS A 199 -9.48 3.28 -3.60
CA LYS A 199 -10.85 3.76 -3.72
C LYS A 199 -11.07 4.53 -5.03
N GLU A 200 -12.32 4.69 -5.43
CA GLU A 200 -12.77 5.34 -6.66
C GLU A 200 -12.20 6.74 -6.87
N GLN A 201 -11.96 7.48 -5.79
CA GLN A 201 -11.39 8.85 -5.88
C GLN A 201 -10.03 8.93 -6.58
N PHE A 202 -9.33 7.82 -6.73
CA PHE A 202 -8.05 7.73 -7.45
C PHE A 202 -8.20 7.21 -8.89
N GLY A 203 -9.43 6.94 -9.34
CA GLY A 203 -9.71 6.28 -10.63
C GLY A 203 -9.03 6.93 -11.82
N ASP A 204 -8.98 8.26 -11.87
CA ASP A 204 -8.30 9.00 -12.94
C ASP A 204 -6.80 8.68 -13.09
N ILE A 205 -6.14 8.23 -12.00
CA ILE A 205 -4.72 7.87 -12.02
C ILE A 205 -4.54 6.48 -12.64
N PHE A 206 -5.57 5.63 -12.57
CA PHE A 206 -5.59 4.26 -13.08
C PHE A 206 -6.27 4.13 -14.45
N ASP A 207 -6.61 5.26 -15.07
CA ASP A 207 -7.17 5.26 -16.42
C ASP A 207 -6.16 4.65 -17.41
N LYS A 208 -6.53 3.53 -18.03
CA LYS A 208 -5.69 2.78 -18.98
C LYS A 208 -5.27 3.58 -20.21
N HIS A 209 -5.94 4.70 -20.49
CA HIS A 209 -5.59 5.61 -21.58
C HIS A 209 -4.56 6.66 -21.19
N LYS A 210 -4.22 6.75 -19.91
CA LYS A 210 -3.17 7.63 -19.37
C LYS A 210 -1.98 6.76 -18.97
N CYS A 211 -0.78 7.10 -19.46
CA CYS A 211 0.43 6.42 -19.01
C CYS A 211 0.53 6.50 -17.48
N THR A 212 0.41 5.39 -16.81
CA THR A 212 0.56 5.36 -15.37
C THR A 212 2.04 5.50 -15.02
N LYS A 213 2.35 6.33 -14.03
CA LYS A 213 3.72 6.49 -13.52
C LYS A 213 4.12 5.36 -12.57
N LEU A 214 3.29 4.33 -12.46
CA LEU A 214 3.44 3.21 -11.53
C LEU A 214 4.08 2.00 -12.19
N GLU A 215 3.82 1.80 -13.48
CA GLU A 215 4.20 0.61 -14.22
C GLU A 215 5.71 0.45 -14.35
N VAL A 216 6.17 -0.76 -14.16
CA VAL A 216 7.52 -1.23 -14.46
C VAL A 216 7.44 -2.50 -15.30
N THR A 217 8.49 -2.79 -16.07
CA THR A 217 8.51 -3.91 -17.04
C THR A 217 8.04 -5.25 -16.44
N TRP A 218 8.39 -5.52 -15.19
CA TRP A 218 8.06 -6.77 -14.52
C TRP A 218 7.11 -6.55 -13.34
N ASP A 219 6.00 -5.85 -13.61
CA ASP A 219 4.88 -5.76 -12.68
C ASP A 219 4.21 -7.12 -12.56
N ALA A 220 4.19 -7.67 -11.37
CA ALA A 220 3.68 -8.97 -10.98
C ALA A 220 3.99 -10.12 -11.98
N ASP A 221 4.10 -11.31 -11.51
CA ASP A 221 4.30 -12.50 -12.33
C ASP A 221 2.95 -13.23 -12.50
N ILE A 222 2.65 -13.67 -13.72
CA ILE A 222 1.43 -14.43 -14.02
C ILE A 222 1.34 -15.71 -13.18
N LEU A 223 2.47 -16.33 -12.85
CA LEU A 223 2.48 -17.49 -11.96
C LEU A 223 2.04 -17.14 -10.54
N ASP A 224 2.40 -15.96 -10.06
CA ASP A 224 2.00 -15.50 -8.73
C ASP A 224 0.50 -15.16 -8.71
N MET A 225 -0.03 -14.59 -9.80
CA MET A 225 -1.48 -14.43 -9.99
C MET A 225 -2.22 -15.76 -9.96
N VAL A 226 -1.73 -16.77 -10.67
CA VAL A 226 -2.31 -18.12 -10.68
C VAL A 226 -2.23 -18.75 -9.28
N ARG A 227 -1.11 -18.60 -8.55
CA ARG A 227 -0.99 -19.08 -7.17
C ARG A 227 -2.00 -18.43 -6.24
N CYS A 228 -2.13 -17.09 -6.33
CA CYS A 228 -3.11 -16.35 -5.55
C CYS A 228 -4.54 -16.79 -5.85
N LYS A 229 -4.88 -16.98 -7.13
CA LYS A 229 -6.18 -17.51 -7.53
C LYS A 229 -6.50 -18.83 -6.84
N TYR A 230 -5.56 -19.78 -6.81
CA TYR A 230 -5.78 -21.06 -6.12
C TYR A 230 -5.95 -20.90 -4.61
N ILE A 231 -5.27 -19.95 -3.98
CA ILE A 231 -5.44 -19.66 -2.56
C ILE A 231 -6.83 -19.10 -2.28
N ILE A 232 -7.34 -18.23 -3.15
CA ILE A 232 -8.70 -17.66 -3.02
C ILE A 232 -9.78 -18.74 -3.16
N GLN A 233 -9.53 -19.74 -4.00
CA GLN A 233 -10.50 -20.82 -4.30
C GLN A 233 -10.46 -21.97 -3.29
N ALA A 234 -9.44 -22.04 -2.42
CA ALA A 234 -9.28 -23.10 -1.42
C ALA A 234 -10.05 -22.80 -0.13
#